data_073580e8949a20d822662e853f96aee8
#
_entry.id   073580e8949a20d822662e853f96aee8
#
_cell.length_a   1.000
_cell.length_b   1.000
_cell.length_c   1.000
_cell.angle_alpha   90.00
_cell.angle_beta   90.00
_cell.angle_gamma   90.00
#
_symmetry.space_group_name_H-M   'P 1'
#
loop_
_entity.id
_entity.type
_entity.pdbx_description
1 polymer ?
#
loop_
_entity_poly.entity_id
_entity_poly.type
_entity_poly.pdbx_seq_one_letter_code
_entity_poly.pdbx_strand_id
1 'polypeptide(L)'
;MTAPDSGQIFTALWAAHHDAVLAYCRRRAPADVAGDAATATFEVLWRRVDDLPADPLPWLYAVARRELANRRRAESRLRAFAARLTRERRMTGADVAPDASSEAMDRSRARGALRRLRPDDRELLMLVAWDGLSPTAAAASLGISVPTLTVRLHRARQRLESELAALNQEEPL
;
A
#
# COMPACT_ATOMS: atom_id res chain seq x y z
N MET A 1 21.08 -35.05 -2.40
CA MET A 1 20.46 -33.80 -2.85
C MET A 1 20.50 -32.88 -1.61
N THR A 2 21.44 -31.94 -1.59
CA THR A 2 21.66 -31.04 -0.44
C THR A 2 20.50 -30.04 -0.38
N ALA A 3 19.93 -29.82 0.80
CA ALA A 3 18.91 -28.78 0.98
C ALA A 3 19.50 -27.41 0.54
N PRO A 4 18.71 -26.53 -0.11
CA PRO A 4 19.19 -25.21 -0.51
C PRO A 4 19.62 -24.43 0.73
N ASP A 5 20.75 -23.75 0.64
CA ASP A 5 21.25 -22.84 1.68
C ASP A 5 20.30 -21.62 1.80
N SER A 6 20.17 -21.09 3.02
CA SER A 6 19.34 -19.89 3.32
C SER A 6 19.64 -18.72 2.37
N GLY A 7 20.91 -18.57 1.93
CA GLY A 7 21.31 -17.57 0.93
C GLY A 7 20.71 -17.81 -0.45
N GLN A 8 20.64 -19.08 -0.89
CA GLN A 8 20.05 -19.45 -2.16
C GLN A 8 18.53 -19.26 -2.13
N ILE A 9 17.87 -19.64 -1.02
CA ILE A 9 16.42 -19.43 -0.83
C ILE A 9 16.11 -17.94 -0.88
N PHE A 10 16.86 -17.12 -0.14
CA PHE A 10 16.67 -15.66 -0.14
C PHE A 10 16.83 -15.06 -1.53
N THR A 11 17.90 -15.43 -2.25
CA THR A 11 18.16 -14.92 -3.60
C THR A 11 17.02 -15.27 -4.57
N ALA A 12 16.50 -16.49 -4.51
CA ALA A 12 15.38 -16.92 -5.33
C ALA A 12 14.09 -16.13 -5.00
N LEU A 13 13.80 -15.93 -3.71
CA LEU A 13 12.62 -15.18 -3.26
C LEU A 13 12.74 -13.68 -3.59
N TRP A 14 13.94 -13.12 -3.44
CA TRP A 14 14.21 -11.74 -3.89
C TRP A 14 13.92 -11.59 -5.37
N ALA A 15 14.52 -12.43 -6.22
CA ALA A 15 14.31 -12.37 -7.67
C ALA A 15 12.84 -12.54 -8.07
N ALA A 16 12.11 -13.42 -7.37
CA ALA A 16 10.69 -13.68 -7.67
C ALA A 16 9.74 -12.56 -7.23
N HIS A 17 10.05 -11.84 -6.14
CA HIS A 17 9.06 -10.98 -5.47
C HIS A 17 9.47 -9.52 -5.31
N HIS A 18 10.74 -9.14 -5.57
CA HIS A 18 11.24 -7.78 -5.35
C HIS A 18 10.40 -6.73 -6.09
N ASP A 19 10.16 -6.93 -7.38
CA ASP A 19 9.44 -5.96 -8.19
C ASP A 19 7.97 -5.80 -7.75
N ALA A 20 7.33 -6.90 -7.37
CA ALA A 20 5.96 -6.89 -6.86
C ALA A 20 5.87 -6.11 -5.53
N VAL A 21 6.80 -6.36 -4.59
CA VAL A 21 6.86 -5.66 -3.30
C VAL A 21 7.19 -4.18 -3.49
N LEU A 22 8.14 -3.86 -4.35
CA LEU A 22 8.49 -2.47 -4.64
C LEU A 22 7.33 -1.73 -5.30
N ALA A 23 6.66 -2.34 -6.27
CA ALA A 23 5.46 -1.77 -6.90
C ALA A 23 4.32 -1.59 -5.88
N TYR A 24 4.12 -2.54 -4.97
CA TYR A 24 3.20 -2.43 -3.85
C TYR A 24 3.50 -1.18 -3.00
N CYS A 25 4.75 -0.99 -2.60
CA CYS A 25 5.18 0.15 -1.80
C CYS A 25 5.01 1.49 -2.55
N ARG A 26 5.41 1.55 -3.84
CA ARG A 26 5.30 2.76 -4.68
C ARG A 26 3.86 3.23 -4.89
N ARG A 27 2.90 2.33 -4.92
CA ARG A 27 1.48 2.71 -4.99
C ARG A 27 0.96 3.35 -3.69
N ARG A 28 1.69 3.22 -2.58
CA ARG A 28 1.24 3.59 -1.22
C ARG A 28 2.07 4.68 -0.55
N ALA A 29 3.23 5.00 -1.11
CA ALA A 29 4.16 5.98 -0.54
C ALA A 29 5.01 6.66 -1.62
N PRO A 30 5.61 7.83 -1.34
CA PRO A 30 6.62 8.45 -2.18
C PRO A 30 7.80 7.50 -2.47
N ALA A 31 8.54 7.75 -3.57
CA ALA A 31 9.51 6.80 -4.12
C ALA A 31 10.64 6.44 -3.13
N ASP A 32 11.14 7.42 -2.39
CA ASP A 32 12.17 7.25 -1.35
C ASP A 32 11.67 6.36 -0.20
N VAL A 33 10.50 6.69 0.36
CA VAL A 33 9.85 5.89 1.42
C VAL A 33 9.50 4.49 0.93
N ALA A 34 9.08 4.34 -0.33
CA ALA A 34 8.72 3.06 -0.92
C ALA A 34 9.94 2.14 -1.08
N GLY A 35 11.08 2.67 -1.55
CA GLY A 35 12.33 1.92 -1.68
C GLY A 35 12.82 1.40 -0.35
N ASP A 36 12.86 2.28 0.63
CA ASP A 36 13.26 1.91 2.00
C ASP A 36 12.33 0.87 2.65
N ALA A 37 11.01 1.00 2.45
CA ALA A 37 10.05 0.02 2.99
C ALA A 37 10.20 -1.35 2.31
N ALA A 38 10.46 -1.38 1.00
CA ALA A 38 10.75 -2.61 0.28
C ALA A 38 12.04 -3.26 0.80
N THR A 39 13.12 -2.51 0.97
CA THR A 39 14.38 -3.00 1.56
C THR A 39 14.15 -3.58 2.94
N ALA A 40 13.49 -2.85 3.84
CA ALA A 40 13.17 -3.33 5.18
C ALA A 40 12.30 -4.61 5.16
N THR A 41 11.41 -4.75 4.16
CA THR A 41 10.62 -5.96 3.98
C THR A 41 11.51 -7.17 3.70
N PHE A 42 12.50 -7.03 2.84
CA PHE A 42 13.45 -8.11 2.52
C PHE A 42 14.46 -8.37 3.63
N GLU A 43 14.79 -7.39 4.46
CA GLU A 43 15.56 -7.63 5.70
C GLU A 43 14.77 -8.52 6.68
N VAL A 44 13.45 -8.34 6.77
CA VAL A 44 12.58 -9.23 7.56
C VAL A 44 12.51 -10.62 6.93
N LEU A 45 12.44 -10.72 5.59
CA LEU A 45 12.50 -11.98 4.87
C LEU A 45 13.79 -12.74 5.19
N TRP A 46 14.95 -12.08 5.12
CA TRP A 46 16.25 -12.67 5.42
C TRP A 46 16.29 -13.27 6.83
N ARG A 47 15.79 -12.53 7.82
CA ARG A 47 15.75 -12.99 9.22
C ARG A 47 14.79 -14.16 9.47
N ARG A 48 13.88 -14.43 8.53
CA ARG A 48 12.85 -15.47 8.64
C ARG A 48 12.89 -16.48 7.50
N VAL A 49 13.96 -16.55 6.76
CA VAL A 49 14.07 -17.36 5.56
C VAL A 49 13.77 -18.86 5.79
N ASP A 50 14.04 -19.36 6.99
CA ASP A 50 13.81 -20.75 7.37
C ASP A 50 12.38 -21.03 7.88
N ASP A 51 11.56 -19.98 8.08
CA ASP A 51 10.20 -20.09 8.63
C ASP A 51 9.20 -19.24 7.79
N LEU A 52 9.10 -19.58 6.52
CA LEU A 52 8.23 -18.88 5.58
C LEU A 52 6.98 -19.71 5.24
N PRO A 53 5.82 -19.03 4.98
CA PRO A 53 4.66 -19.72 4.44
C PRO A 53 4.94 -20.25 3.03
N ALA A 54 4.17 -21.27 2.61
CA ALA A 54 4.28 -21.88 1.29
C ALA A 54 4.05 -20.85 0.15
N ASP A 55 3.19 -19.86 0.34
CA ASP A 55 3.05 -18.68 -0.52
C ASP A 55 3.56 -17.45 0.24
N PRO A 56 4.80 -17.00 -0.02
CA PRO A 56 5.41 -15.89 0.70
C PRO A 56 4.90 -14.50 0.29
N LEU A 57 4.31 -14.34 -0.90
CA LEU A 57 3.92 -13.00 -1.41
C LEU A 57 2.86 -12.29 -0.53
N PRO A 58 1.76 -12.91 -0.10
CA PRO A 58 0.81 -12.27 0.81
C PRO A 58 1.44 -11.86 2.15
N TRP A 59 2.38 -12.67 2.65
CA TRP A 59 3.12 -12.38 3.86
C TRP A 59 4.07 -11.20 3.66
N LEU A 60 4.80 -11.14 2.54
CA LEU A 60 5.65 -10.00 2.18
C LEU A 60 4.84 -8.69 2.11
N TYR A 61 3.63 -8.72 1.55
CA TYR A 61 2.76 -7.55 1.55
C TYR A 61 2.29 -7.15 2.95
N ALA A 62 2.04 -8.12 3.84
CA ALA A 62 1.73 -7.83 5.25
C ALA A 62 2.91 -7.16 5.96
N VAL A 63 4.14 -7.61 5.70
CA VAL A 63 5.37 -6.99 6.22
C VAL A 63 5.53 -5.58 5.65
N ALA A 64 5.46 -5.41 4.33
CA ALA A 64 5.60 -4.12 3.66
C ALA A 64 4.56 -3.09 4.18
N ARG A 65 3.31 -3.52 4.39
CA ARG A 65 2.26 -2.70 4.99
C ARG A 65 2.64 -2.22 6.39
N ARG A 66 3.22 -3.11 7.21
CA ARG A 66 3.69 -2.76 8.57
C ARG A 66 4.83 -1.76 8.51
N GLU A 67 5.79 -1.94 7.62
CA GLU A 67 6.92 -1.03 7.45
C GLU A 67 6.47 0.36 6.99
N LEU A 68 5.57 0.44 6.00
CA LEU A 68 4.96 1.70 5.58
C LEU A 68 4.18 2.39 6.71
N ALA A 69 3.43 1.63 7.51
CA ALA A 69 2.71 2.17 8.67
C ALA A 69 3.67 2.66 9.77
N ASN A 70 4.78 1.97 10.01
CA ASN A 70 5.82 2.40 10.96
C ASN A 70 6.45 3.72 10.53
N ARG A 71 6.79 3.87 9.24
CA ARG A 71 7.37 5.10 8.69
C ARG A 71 6.40 6.28 8.78
N ARG A 72 5.13 6.09 8.41
CA ARG A 72 4.10 7.12 8.57
C ARG A 72 3.95 7.57 10.02
N ARG A 73 3.97 6.65 10.97
CA ARG A 73 3.90 6.99 12.41
C ARG A 73 5.14 7.75 12.87
N ALA A 74 6.33 7.38 12.41
CA ALA A 74 7.57 8.07 12.74
C ALA A 74 7.55 9.51 12.18
N GLU A 75 7.16 9.67 10.93
CA GLU A 75 7.03 10.98 10.28
C GLU A 75 5.99 11.86 10.96
N SER A 76 4.82 11.31 11.33
CA SER A 76 3.77 12.03 12.06
C SER A 76 4.27 12.51 13.43
N ARG A 77 5.03 11.67 14.16
CA ARG A 77 5.64 12.07 15.43
C ARG A 77 6.66 13.20 15.24
N LEU A 78 7.49 13.11 14.20
CA LEU A 78 8.48 14.15 13.88
C LEU A 78 7.81 15.47 13.51
N ARG A 79 6.76 15.43 12.67
CA ARG A 79 5.96 16.62 12.32
C ARG A 79 5.28 17.22 13.54
N ALA A 80 4.70 16.39 14.42
CA ALA A 80 4.08 16.87 15.67
C ALA A 80 5.11 17.52 16.61
N PHE A 81 6.32 16.94 16.69
CA PHE A 81 7.42 17.53 17.46
C PHE A 81 7.89 18.85 16.85
N ALA A 82 8.11 18.91 15.53
CA ALA A 82 8.47 20.12 14.81
C ALA A 82 7.38 21.22 14.96
N ALA A 83 6.11 20.85 14.85
CA ALA A 83 4.99 21.78 15.04
C ALA A 83 4.94 22.35 16.47
N ARG A 84 5.35 21.60 17.48
CA ARG A 84 5.50 22.11 18.85
C ARG A 84 6.63 23.12 18.99
N LEU A 85 7.74 22.91 18.24
CA LEU A 85 8.87 23.84 18.23
C LEU A 85 8.61 25.07 17.37
N THR A 86 7.74 24.96 16.31
CA THR A 86 7.49 26.03 15.34
C THR A 86 6.14 26.72 15.54
N ARG A 87 5.59 26.72 16.73
CA ARG A 87 4.29 27.39 17.04
C ARG A 87 4.28 28.89 16.70
N GLU A 88 5.39 29.44 16.19
CA GLU A 88 5.55 30.84 15.77
C GLU A 88 5.61 31.07 14.25
N ARG A 89 5.53 30.04 13.38
CA ARG A 89 5.57 30.28 11.91
C ARG A 89 4.54 29.44 11.16
N ARG A 90 3.43 30.10 10.80
CA ARG A 90 2.54 29.67 9.71
C ARG A 90 3.28 29.84 8.39
N MET A 91 3.19 28.82 7.46
CA MET A 91 2.87 29.03 6.05
C MET A 91 2.78 27.71 5.25
N THR A 92 1.65 27.46 4.73
CA THR A 92 1.20 27.03 3.38
C THR A 92 2.23 26.32 2.49
N GLY A 93 1.92 25.12 2.08
CA GLY A 93 2.49 24.43 0.93
C GLY A 93 1.38 23.90 0.05
N ALA A 94 1.35 24.36 -1.20
CA ALA A 94 0.39 23.98 -2.21
C ALA A 94 0.83 22.72 -2.95
N ASP A 95 -0.12 21.80 -3.17
CA ASP A 95 0.05 20.66 -4.06
C ASP A 95 -0.09 21.12 -5.53
N VAL A 96 0.88 20.75 -6.35
CA VAL A 96 0.88 21.00 -7.81
C VAL A 96 0.17 19.83 -8.49
N ALA A 97 -0.87 20.14 -9.25
CA ALA A 97 -1.58 19.18 -10.09
C ALA A 97 -0.90 19.08 -11.47
N PRO A 98 -0.70 17.90 -12.06
CA PRO A 98 -0.25 17.75 -13.44
C PRO A 98 -1.41 17.78 -14.42
N ASP A 99 -1.15 18.39 -15.57
CA ASP A 99 -2.00 18.59 -16.75
C ASP A 99 -2.44 17.23 -17.36
N ALA A 100 -3.69 17.12 -17.85
CA ALA A 100 -4.33 15.81 -18.02
C ALA A 100 -4.93 15.61 -19.42
N SER A 101 -4.54 14.50 -20.06
CA SER A 101 -5.31 13.84 -21.12
C SER A 101 -6.54 13.11 -20.52
N SER A 102 -7.58 12.82 -21.34
CA SER A 102 -8.83 12.17 -20.89
C SER A 102 -8.61 10.90 -20.04
N GLU A 103 -7.69 10.02 -20.44
CA GLU A 103 -7.31 8.84 -19.64
C GLU A 103 -6.55 9.19 -18.34
N ALA A 104 -5.84 10.32 -18.32
CA ALA A 104 -5.20 10.82 -17.12
C ALA A 104 -6.24 11.42 -16.18
N MET A 105 -7.33 11.98 -16.71
CA MET A 105 -8.46 12.50 -15.93
C MET A 105 -9.22 11.39 -15.22
N ASP A 106 -9.54 10.28 -15.90
CA ASP A 106 -10.19 9.11 -15.31
C ASP A 106 -9.31 8.45 -14.24
N ARG A 107 -8.00 8.36 -14.51
CA ARG A 107 -7.02 7.90 -13.51
C ARG A 107 -6.90 8.85 -12.33
N SER A 108 -7.00 10.14 -12.53
CA SER A 108 -6.98 11.17 -11.49
C SER A 108 -8.25 11.08 -10.62
N ARG A 109 -9.43 10.92 -11.23
CA ARG A 109 -10.72 10.73 -10.55
C ARG A 109 -10.72 9.46 -9.69
N ALA A 110 -10.29 8.33 -10.25
CA ALA A 110 -10.17 7.08 -9.51
C ALA A 110 -9.22 7.21 -8.30
N ARG A 111 -8.09 7.90 -8.46
CA ARG A 111 -7.17 8.21 -7.35
C ARG A 111 -7.80 9.16 -6.33
N GLY A 112 -8.56 10.15 -6.79
CA GLY A 112 -9.31 11.08 -5.94
C GLY A 112 -10.33 10.34 -5.07
N ALA A 113 -11.17 9.52 -5.68
CA ALA A 113 -12.16 8.70 -4.98
C ALA A 113 -11.50 7.76 -3.95
N LEU A 114 -10.42 7.08 -4.34
CA LEU A 114 -9.68 6.22 -3.43
C LEU A 114 -9.09 6.98 -2.23
N ARG A 115 -8.66 8.24 -2.40
CA ARG A 115 -8.14 9.06 -1.29
C ARG A 115 -9.23 9.40 -0.27
N ARG A 116 -10.49 9.51 -0.69
CA ARG A 116 -11.64 9.79 0.19
C ARG A 116 -12.06 8.56 1.01
N LEU A 117 -11.72 7.34 0.55
CA LEU A 117 -12.00 6.11 1.30
C LEU A 117 -11.21 6.01 2.60
N ARG A 118 -11.76 5.26 3.55
CA ARG A 118 -11.02 4.84 4.74
C ARG A 118 -9.75 4.09 4.34
N PRO A 119 -8.66 4.22 5.09
CA PRO A 119 -7.39 3.56 4.76
C PRO A 119 -7.52 2.04 4.56
N ASP A 120 -8.32 1.36 5.40
CA ASP A 120 -8.53 -0.09 5.31
C ASP A 120 -9.33 -0.51 4.07
N ASP A 121 -10.36 0.27 3.68
CA ASP A 121 -11.15 0.01 2.48
C ASP A 121 -10.29 0.22 1.22
N ARG A 122 -9.50 1.28 1.20
CA ARG A 122 -8.55 1.57 0.14
C ARG A 122 -7.52 0.45 -0.02
N GLU A 123 -6.91 0.04 1.09
CA GLU A 123 -5.92 -1.04 1.10
C GLU A 123 -6.49 -2.33 0.52
N LEU A 124 -7.68 -2.71 0.95
CA LEU A 124 -8.36 -3.92 0.51
C LEU A 124 -8.66 -3.89 -0.99
N LEU A 125 -9.14 -2.76 -1.52
CA LEU A 125 -9.40 -2.58 -2.94
C LEU A 125 -8.08 -2.63 -3.75
N MET A 126 -7.03 -2.01 -3.25
CA MET A 126 -5.72 -2.01 -3.92
C MET A 126 -5.11 -3.42 -3.98
N LEU A 127 -5.17 -4.20 -2.91
CA LEU A 127 -4.68 -5.58 -2.89
C LEU A 127 -5.34 -6.46 -3.96
N VAL A 128 -6.65 -6.32 -4.15
CA VAL A 128 -7.39 -7.14 -5.11
C VAL A 128 -7.30 -6.59 -6.54
N ALA A 129 -7.48 -5.28 -6.73
CA ALA A 129 -7.61 -4.69 -8.06
C ALA A 129 -6.25 -4.37 -8.72
N TRP A 130 -5.25 -3.95 -7.95
CA TRP A 130 -3.95 -3.55 -8.50
C TRP A 130 -2.82 -4.52 -8.19
N ASP A 131 -2.83 -5.11 -6.99
CA ASP A 131 -1.80 -6.08 -6.61
C ASP A 131 -2.18 -7.50 -7.10
N GLY A 132 -3.41 -7.68 -7.63
CA GLY A 132 -3.86 -8.91 -8.27
C GLY A 132 -3.99 -10.10 -7.33
N LEU A 133 -4.10 -9.87 -6.01
CA LEU A 133 -4.23 -10.97 -5.06
C LEU A 133 -5.60 -11.65 -5.18
N SER A 134 -5.58 -12.99 -5.10
CA SER A 134 -6.79 -13.76 -4.88
C SER A 134 -7.45 -13.35 -3.54
N PRO A 135 -8.76 -13.58 -3.37
CA PRO A 135 -9.43 -13.31 -2.09
C PRO A 135 -8.76 -14.01 -0.89
N THR A 136 -8.28 -15.22 -1.09
CA THR A 136 -7.55 -15.98 -0.06
C THR A 136 -6.23 -15.32 0.31
N ALA A 137 -5.44 -14.94 -0.71
CA ALA A 137 -4.15 -14.26 -0.52
C ALA A 137 -4.32 -12.88 0.12
N ALA A 138 -5.32 -12.11 -0.31
CA ALA A 138 -5.64 -10.81 0.28
C ALA A 138 -6.09 -10.93 1.75
N ALA A 139 -6.91 -11.93 2.06
CA ALA A 139 -7.33 -12.22 3.44
C ALA A 139 -6.12 -12.58 4.33
N ALA A 140 -5.22 -13.43 3.84
CA ALA A 140 -3.98 -13.79 4.51
C ALA A 140 -3.09 -12.56 4.75
N SER A 141 -2.89 -11.70 3.74
CA SER A 141 -2.12 -10.46 3.87
C SER A 141 -2.71 -9.49 4.89
N LEU A 142 -4.03 -9.45 5.04
CA LEU A 142 -4.73 -8.57 5.99
C LEU A 142 -4.90 -9.21 7.38
N GLY A 143 -4.62 -10.50 7.54
CA GLY A 143 -4.83 -11.24 8.79
C GLY A 143 -6.31 -11.38 9.16
N ILE A 144 -7.19 -11.53 8.17
CA ILE A 144 -8.65 -11.72 8.34
C ILE A 144 -9.14 -12.99 7.64
N SER A 145 -10.35 -13.44 7.96
CA SER A 145 -10.95 -14.57 7.25
C SER A 145 -11.48 -14.18 5.86
N VAL A 146 -11.54 -15.15 4.94
CA VAL A 146 -12.07 -14.92 3.57
C VAL A 146 -13.52 -14.43 3.60
N PRO A 147 -14.45 -14.96 4.41
CA PRO A 147 -15.80 -14.40 4.53
C PRO A 147 -15.80 -12.92 4.97
N THR A 148 -14.94 -12.57 5.94
CA THR A 148 -14.78 -11.18 6.40
C THR A 148 -14.28 -10.28 5.27
N LEU A 149 -13.30 -10.76 4.50
CA LEU A 149 -12.79 -10.03 3.34
C LEU A 149 -13.88 -9.78 2.31
N THR A 150 -14.67 -10.81 1.96
CA THR A 150 -15.74 -10.71 0.96
C THR A 150 -16.77 -9.62 1.32
N VAL A 151 -17.23 -9.62 2.58
CA VAL A 151 -18.18 -8.60 3.06
C VAL A 151 -17.55 -7.20 3.04
N ARG A 152 -16.31 -7.07 3.51
CA ARG A 152 -15.59 -5.78 3.50
C ARG A 152 -15.34 -5.29 2.07
N LEU A 153 -14.95 -6.17 1.16
CA LEU A 153 -14.70 -5.83 -0.24
C LEU A 153 -15.96 -5.32 -0.93
N HIS A 154 -17.09 -5.98 -0.71
CA HIS A 154 -18.37 -5.52 -1.24
C HIS A 154 -18.70 -4.10 -0.74
N ARG A 155 -18.61 -3.86 0.55
CA ARG A 155 -18.85 -2.53 1.14
C ARG A 155 -17.86 -1.47 0.66
N ALA A 156 -16.59 -1.84 0.49
CA ALA A 156 -15.57 -0.92 0.00
C ALA A 156 -15.83 -0.51 -1.47
N ARG A 157 -16.31 -1.45 -2.32
CA ARG A 157 -16.74 -1.16 -3.69
C ARG A 157 -17.92 -0.19 -3.73
N GLN A 158 -18.95 -0.43 -2.94
CA GLN A 158 -20.10 0.48 -2.86
C GLN A 158 -19.69 1.90 -2.44
N ARG A 159 -18.77 2.03 -1.48
CA ARG A 159 -18.25 3.34 -1.08
C ARG A 159 -17.45 4.00 -2.19
N LEU A 160 -16.61 3.24 -2.90
CA LEU A 160 -15.85 3.76 -4.03
C LEU A 160 -16.78 4.28 -5.14
N GLU A 161 -17.83 3.53 -5.46
CA GLU A 161 -18.85 3.94 -6.44
C GLU A 161 -19.54 5.24 -6.01
N SER A 162 -19.87 5.37 -4.72
CA SER A 162 -20.48 6.60 -4.17
C SER A 162 -19.53 7.80 -4.26
N GLU A 163 -18.23 7.61 -3.96
CA GLU A 163 -17.23 8.68 -4.07
C GLU A 163 -16.97 9.08 -5.53
N LEU A 164 -16.97 8.12 -6.45
CA LEU A 164 -16.87 8.40 -7.89
C LEU A 164 -18.07 9.19 -8.40
N ALA A 165 -19.29 8.83 -7.98
CA ALA A 165 -20.50 9.55 -8.33
C ALA A 165 -20.48 11.00 -7.78
N ALA A 166 -20.02 11.20 -6.56
CA ALA A 166 -19.87 12.52 -5.96
C ALA A 166 -18.88 13.40 -6.74
N LEU A 167 -17.73 12.85 -7.12
CA LEU A 167 -16.74 13.58 -7.92
C LEU A 167 -17.26 13.98 -9.30
N ASN A 168 -18.10 13.16 -9.92
CA ASN A 168 -18.74 13.49 -11.20
C ASN A 168 -19.80 14.61 -11.09
N GLN A 169 -20.34 14.84 -9.89
CA GLN A 169 -21.30 15.93 -9.64
C GLN A 169 -20.60 17.23 -9.21
N GLU A 170 -19.36 17.17 -8.73
CA GLU A 170 -18.58 18.33 -8.30
C GLU A 170 -17.90 19.06 -9.49
N GLU A 171 -17.88 18.48 -10.71
CA GLU A 171 -17.41 19.13 -11.95
C GLU A 171 -18.61 19.63 -12.77
N PRO A 172 -19.06 20.90 -12.63
CA PRO A 172 -19.96 21.51 -13.60
C PRO A 172 -19.23 21.71 -14.93
N LEU A 173 -19.92 21.45 -16.03
CA LEU A 173 -19.51 21.73 -17.42
C LEU A 173 -19.01 23.16 -17.61
#